data_22c6b4ff3f39db0888ecc9dabccb24dc
#
_entry.id   22c6b4ff3f39db0888ecc9dabccb24dc
#
_cell.length_a   1.000
_cell.length_b   1.000
_cell.length_c   1.000
_cell.angle_alpha   90.00
_cell.angle_beta   90.00
_cell.angle_gamma   90.00
#
_symmetry.space_group_name_H-M   'P 1'
#
loop_
_entity.id
_entity.type
_entity.pdbx_description
1 polymer ?
#
loop_
_entity_poly.entity_id
_entity_poly.type
_entity_poly.pdbx_seq_one_letter_code
_entity_poly.pdbx_strand_id
1 'polypeptide(L)'
;MKRVLQIIHSEVADISVISKFFQKNHHTSTIFYKNLVFLKKKELDKFDLFIFHGGKQSANSKSKAIAYEYKFLKYIIKLNKPIIGICLGAQLIAKIYGSKISKAKNKVFECGYKKNLKNNSKVFKKNLSFLQFHTEGISFNKNMELLAKGILYDVDSFKIKNKNIYGFQFHPEVTAHTIKRWHDIVKIKYPCLLYTSPSPRDREK
;
A
#
# COMPACT_ATOMS: atom_id res chain seq x y z
N MET A 1 -24.84 -8.38 0.26
CA MET A 1 -23.83 -7.80 -0.64
C MET A 1 -22.98 -6.80 0.15
N LYS A 2 -21.65 -6.94 0.14
CA LYS A 2 -20.77 -6.04 0.91
C LYS A 2 -20.36 -4.83 0.09
N ARG A 3 -20.05 -3.71 0.74
CA ARG A 3 -19.59 -2.47 0.12
C ARG A 3 -18.13 -2.20 0.45
N VAL A 4 -17.33 -1.97 -0.56
CA VAL A 4 -15.89 -1.68 -0.45
C VAL A 4 -15.63 -0.25 -0.85
N LEU A 5 -14.94 0.52 0.00
CA LEU A 5 -14.46 1.86 -0.34
C LEU A 5 -12.96 1.81 -0.62
N GLN A 6 -12.56 2.20 -1.82
CA GLN A 6 -11.17 2.35 -2.22
C GLN A 6 -10.77 3.83 -2.18
N ILE A 7 -9.74 4.15 -1.40
CA ILE A 7 -9.15 5.49 -1.28
C ILE A 7 -7.89 5.51 -2.14
N ILE A 8 -7.87 6.36 -3.18
CA ILE A 8 -6.75 6.50 -4.11
C ILE A 8 -6.01 7.82 -3.89
N HIS A 9 -4.71 7.81 -4.13
CA HIS A 9 -3.82 8.96 -3.95
C HIS A 9 -3.25 9.49 -5.27
N SER A 10 -3.50 8.78 -6.35
CA SER A 10 -3.01 9.11 -7.70
C SER A 10 -4.02 8.67 -8.74
N GLU A 11 -4.11 9.42 -9.83
CA GLU A 11 -4.92 9.07 -11.00
C GLU A 11 -4.37 7.83 -11.74
N VAL A 12 -3.12 7.50 -11.49
CA VAL A 12 -2.47 6.30 -12.04
C VAL A 12 -2.49 5.09 -11.09
N ALA A 13 -3.25 5.17 -9.99
CA ALA A 13 -3.46 4.03 -9.12
C ALA A 13 -4.17 2.90 -9.88
N ASP A 14 -3.67 1.67 -9.73
CA ASP A 14 -4.33 0.50 -10.31
C ASP A 14 -5.35 -0.07 -9.33
N ILE A 15 -6.61 0.20 -9.59
CA ILE A 15 -7.72 -0.35 -8.81
C ILE A 15 -8.38 -1.55 -9.50
N SER A 16 -7.94 -1.89 -10.71
CA SER A 16 -8.64 -2.82 -11.60
C SER A 16 -8.71 -4.24 -11.06
N VAL A 17 -7.60 -4.76 -10.54
CA VAL A 17 -7.51 -6.12 -9.98
C VAL A 17 -8.43 -6.26 -8.77
N ILE A 18 -8.36 -5.30 -7.84
CA ILE A 18 -9.19 -5.30 -6.63
C ILE A 18 -10.66 -5.13 -6.99
N SER A 19 -10.99 -4.20 -7.89
CA SER A 19 -12.37 -3.99 -8.34
C SER A 19 -12.94 -5.24 -9.00
N LYS A 20 -12.19 -5.89 -9.90
CA LYS A 20 -12.61 -7.15 -10.54
C LYS A 20 -12.82 -8.28 -9.53
N PHE A 21 -11.96 -8.37 -8.51
CA PHE A 21 -12.11 -9.38 -7.46
C PHE A 21 -13.43 -9.23 -6.70
N PHE A 22 -13.81 -7.99 -6.38
CA PHE A 22 -15.03 -7.72 -5.63
C PHE A 22 -16.30 -7.62 -6.47
N GLN A 23 -16.21 -7.26 -7.77
CA GLN A 23 -17.37 -7.01 -8.64
C GLN A 23 -18.37 -8.17 -8.73
N LYS A 24 -17.93 -9.41 -8.62
CA LYS A 24 -18.82 -10.58 -8.74
C LYS A 24 -19.92 -10.64 -7.67
N ASN A 25 -19.62 -10.16 -6.44
CA ASN A 25 -20.53 -10.30 -5.29
C ASN A 25 -20.61 -9.06 -4.39
N HIS A 26 -19.99 -7.93 -4.76
CA HIS A 26 -19.86 -6.76 -3.91
C HIS A 26 -19.89 -5.46 -4.71
N HIS A 27 -20.27 -4.36 -4.05
CA HIS A 27 -20.17 -3.02 -4.62
C HIS A 27 -18.84 -2.37 -4.25
N THR A 28 -18.14 -1.82 -5.22
CA THR A 28 -16.93 -1.03 -5.00
C THR A 28 -17.18 0.43 -5.34
N SER A 29 -16.75 1.31 -4.47
CA SER A 29 -16.73 2.75 -4.67
C SER A 29 -15.28 3.24 -4.56
N THR A 30 -14.93 4.24 -5.33
CA THR A 30 -13.59 4.84 -5.33
C THR A 30 -13.68 6.31 -5.00
N ILE A 31 -12.80 6.79 -4.12
CA ILE A 31 -12.71 8.20 -3.78
C ILE A 31 -11.24 8.65 -3.81
N PHE A 32 -11.01 9.86 -4.31
CA PHE A 32 -9.70 10.47 -4.24
C PHE A 32 -9.47 11.02 -2.81
N TYR A 33 -8.29 10.78 -2.24
CA TYR A 33 -8.01 11.08 -0.82
C TYR A 33 -8.29 12.54 -0.41
N LYS A 34 -8.10 13.49 -1.32
CA LYS A 34 -8.42 14.91 -1.08
C LYS A 34 -9.91 15.17 -0.90
N ASN A 35 -10.75 14.31 -1.48
CA ASN A 35 -12.21 14.43 -1.44
C ASN A 35 -12.84 13.76 -0.20
N LEU A 36 -12.03 13.12 0.65
CA LEU A 36 -12.49 12.53 1.91
C LEU A 36 -13.19 13.56 2.80
N VAL A 37 -12.84 14.85 2.68
CA VAL A 37 -13.46 15.95 3.44
C VAL A 37 -14.96 16.11 3.17
N PHE A 38 -15.45 15.64 2.02
CA PHE A 38 -16.85 15.71 1.64
C PHE A 38 -17.68 14.51 2.11
N LEU A 39 -17.06 13.43 2.57
CA LEU A 39 -17.76 12.26 3.10
C LEU A 39 -18.27 12.52 4.51
N LYS A 40 -19.57 12.34 4.69
CA LYS A 40 -20.20 12.40 6.01
C LYS A 40 -19.95 11.10 6.78
N LYS A 41 -19.72 11.18 8.09
CA LYS A 41 -19.48 10.02 8.95
C LYS A 41 -20.54 8.92 8.80
N LYS A 42 -21.84 9.31 8.75
CA LYS A 42 -22.96 8.38 8.56
C LYS A 42 -22.92 7.57 7.26
N GLU A 43 -22.17 8.04 6.25
CA GLU A 43 -21.99 7.33 4.98
C GLU A 43 -20.94 6.23 5.09
N LEU A 44 -20.02 6.36 6.04
CA LEU A 44 -18.93 5.41 6.25
C LEU A 44 -19.41 4.11 6.88
N ASP A 45 -20.49 4.16 7.66
CA ASP A 45 -21.08 2.96 8.28
C ASP A 45 -21.60 1.96 7.25
N LYS A 46 -21.91 2.44 6.03
CA LYS A 46 -22.40 1.62 4.92
C LYS A 46 -21.31 0.73 4.30
N PHE A 47 -20.03 1.03 4.53
CA PHE A 47 -18.94 0.26 3.97
C PHE A 47 -18.49 -0.84 4.93
N ASP A 48 -18.18 -2.02 4.37
CA ASP A 48 -17.73 -3.20 5.09
C ASP A 48 -16.23 -3.37 5.06
N LEU A 49 -15.54 -2.75 4.08
CA LEU A 49 -14.10 -2.81 3.89
C LEU A 49 -13.59 -1.49 3.34
N PHE A 50 -12.44 -1.04 3.85
CA PHE A 50 -11.72 0.14 3.37
C PHE A 50 -10.36 -0.26 2.83
N ILE A 51 -9.99 0.24 1.64
CA ILE A 51 -8.70 -0.02 1.01
C ILE A 51 -8.02 1.31 0.73
N PHE A 52 -6.88 1.54 1.36
CA PHE A 52 -6.03 2.72 1.16
C PHE A 52 -4.90 2.34 0.21
N HIS A 53 -4.92 2.89 -0.98
CA HIS A 53 -3.94 2.61 -2.02
C HIS A 53 -2.61 3.33 -1.84
N GLY A 54 -1.64 3.00 -2.68
CA GLY A 54 -0.37 3.70 -2.79
C GLY A 54 -0.49 5.10 -3.37
N GLY A 55 0.57 5.89 -3.22
CA GLY A 55 0.66 7.24 -3.74
C GLY A 55 2.05 7.83 -3.61
N LYS A 56 2.28 8.93 -4.32
CA LYS A 56 3.57 9.67 -4.32
C LYS A 56 3.82 10.54 -3.08
N GLN A 57 2.80 10.67 -2.23
CA GLN A 57 2.89 11.47 -0.99
C GLN A 57 3.71 10.71 0.05
N SER A 58 4.34 11.44 0.96
CA SER A 58 4.94 10.85 2.15
C SER A 58 3.92 10.76 3.28
N ALA A 59 3.92 9.66 4.00
CA ALA A 59 3.17 9.51 5.24
C ALA A 59 3.65 10.50 6.34
N ASN A 60 4.81 11.14 6.14
CA ASN A 60 5.33 12.20 7.01
C ASN A 60 4.94 13.61 6.56
N SER A 61 4.19 13.75 5.45
CA SER A 61 3.74 15.05 4.96
C SER A 61 2.88 15.78 5.98
N LYS A 62 3.15 17.09 6.13
CA LYS A 62 2.36 18.00 6.95
C LYS A 62 1.21 18.67 6.18
N SER A 63 0.93 18.21 4.95
CA SER A 63 -0.16 18.77 4.15
C SER A 63 -1.52 18.58 4.82
N LYS A 64 -2.42 19.56 4.61
CA LYS A 64 -3.80 19.49 5.17
C LYS A 64 -4.53 18.22 4.73
N ALA A 65 -4.32 17.76 3.48
CA ALA A 65 -4.96 16.56 2.95
C ALA A 65 -4.50 15.28 3.69
N ILE A 66 -3.19 15.09 3.91
CA ILE A 66 -2.68 13.93 4.68
C ILE A 66 -3.08 14.03 6.16
N ALA A 67 -3.08 15.23 6.75
CA ALA A 67 -3.56 15.41 8.12
C ALA A 67 -5.05 15.04 8.27
N TYR A 68 -5.89 15.39 7.27
CA TYR A 68 -7.29 14.99 7.26
C TYR A 68 -7.45 13.48 7.07
N GLU A 69 -6.66 12.86 6.20
CA GLU A 69 -6.68 11.42 5.98
C GLU A 69 -6.32 10.65 7.25
N TYR A 70 -5.36 11.12 8.05
CA TYR A 70 -5.09 10.56 9.37
C TYR A 70 -6.29 10.63 10.32
N LYS A 71 -7.03 11.75 10.33
CA LYS A 71 -8.26 11.88 11.13
C LYS A 71 -9.33 10.90 10.64
N PHE A 72 -9.49 10.79 9.33
CA PHE A 72 -10.40 9.87 8.68
C PHE A 72 -10.06 8.42 9.00
N LEU A 73 -8.80 8.01 8.80
CA LEU A 73 -8.34 6.65 9.07
C LEU A 73 -8.49 6.28 10.55
N LYS A 74 -8.16 7.18 11.48
CA LYS A 74 -8.41 6.98 12.92
C LYS A 74 -9.90 6.77 13.24
N TYR A 75 -10.79 7.46 12.54
CA TYR A 75 -12.22 7.26 12.68
C TYR A 75 -12.64 5.85 12.19
N ILE A 76 -12.20 5.43 11.00
CA ILE A 76 -12.48 4.10 10.46
C ILE A 76 -11.97 2.98 11.39
N ILE A 77 -10.78 3.16 11.97
CA ILE A 77 -10.22 2.21 12.94
C ILE A 77 -11.15 2.05 14.17
N LYS A 78 -11.78 3.14 14.63
CA LYS A 78 -12.75 3.10 15.74
C LYS A 78 -14.04 2.36 15.38
N LEU A 79 -14.46 2.36 14.11
CA LEU A 79 -15.59 1.57 13.63
C LEU A 79 -15.31 0.05 13.63
N ASN A 80 -14.09 -0.36 13.91
CA ASN A 80 -13.64 -1.76 13.92
C ASN A 80 -13.93 -2.50 12.59
N LYS A 81 -13.93 -1.78 11.47
CA LYS A 81 -14.11 -2.32 10.13
C LYS A 81 -12.78 -2.87 9.60
N PRO A 82 -12.82 -3.87 8.71
CA PRO A 82 -11.64 -4.34 7.99
C PRO A 82 -10.97 -3.22 7.18
N ILE A 83 -9.63 -3.17 7.22
CA ILE A 83 -8.83 -2.18 6.49
C ILE A 83 -7.66 -2.87 5.82
N ILE A 84 -7.41 -2.51 4.56
CA ILE A 84 -6.21 -2.88 3.82
C ILE A 84 -5.47 -1.60 3.44
N GLY A 85 -4.18 -1.54 3.74
CA GLY A 85 -3.27 -0.49 3.27
C GLY A 85 -2.25 -1.04 2.28
N ILE A 86 -2.01 -0.32 1.20
CA ILE A 86 -1.03 -0.66 0.17
C ILE A 86 -0.04 0.51 0.05
N CYS A 87 1.25 0.25 0.13
CA CYS A 87 2.34 1.20 0.04
C CYS A 87 2.12 2.41 0.97
N LEU A 88 1.76 3.59 0.46
CA LEU A 88 1.43 4.76 1.30
C LEU A 88 0.31 4.44 2.30
N GLY A 89 -0.75 3.74 1.89
CA GLY A 89 -1.83 3.34 2.78
C GLY A 89 -1.34 2.46 3.94
N ALA A 90 -0.42 1.53 3.70
CA ALA A 90 0.22 0.73 4.74
C ALA A 90 1.07 1.59 5.68
N GLN A 91 1.81 2.55 5.15
CA GLN A 91 2.62 3.49 5.94
C GLN A 91 1.76 4.37 6.85
N LEU A 92 0.63 4.87 6.36
CA LEU A 92 -0.33 5.67 7.15
C LEU A 92 -0.88 4.84 8.33
N ILE A 93 -1.30 3.61 8.07
CA ILE A 93 -1.77 2.68 9.11
C ILE A 93 -0.65 2.43 10.13
N ALA A 94 0.52 2.00 9.65
CA ALA A 94 1.65 1.66 10.49
C ALA A 94 2.05 2.82 11.43
N LYS A 95 2.05 4.04 10.91
CA LYS A 95 2.38 5.25 11.68
C LYS A 95 1.36 5.54 12.77
N ILE A 96 0.05 5.30 12.54
CA ILE A 96 -0.98 5.43 13.59
C ILE A 96 -0.70 4.47 14.75
N TYR A 97 -0.16 3.30 14.47
CA TYR A 97 0.16 2.29 15.47
C TYR A 97 1.59 2.38 16.03
N GLY A 98 2.33 3.45 15.70
CA GLY A 98 3.61 3.79 16.33
C GLY A 98 4.85 3.41 15.53
N SER A 99 4.74 2.97 14.28
CA SER A 99 5.90 2.78 13.40
C SER A 99 6.53 4.09 12.99
N LYS A 100 7.85 4.10 12.86
CA LYS A 100 8.56 5.14 12.12
C LYS A 100 8.47 4.83 10.62
N ILE A 101 8.23 5.87 9.84
CA ILE A 101 8.32 5.82 8.39
C ILE A 101 9.53 6.64 7.98
N SER A 102 10.51 6.00 7.34
CA SER A 102 11.77 6.63 7.02
C SER A 102 12.37 6.10 5.72
N LYS A 103 13.22 6.89 5.10
CA LYS A 103 14.09 6.44 4.01
C LYS A 103 15.15 5.49 4.53
N ALA A 104 15.62 4.56 3.70
CA ALA A 104 16.79 3.77 3.99
C ALA A 104 18.02 4.66 4.21
N LYS A 105 19.02 4.18 4.95
CA LYS A 105 20.25 4.94 5.26
C LYS A 105 20.95 5.46 4.00
N ASN A 106 20.97 4.66 2.95
CA ASN A 106 21.56 4.99 1.64
C ASN A 106 20.61 5.76 0.71
N LYS A 107 19.41 6.13 1.15
CA LYS A 107 18.35 6.81 0.39
C LYS A 107 17.97 6.11 -0.93
N VAL A 108 18.18 4.80 -1.01
CA VAL A 108 17.87 4.01 -2.20
C VAL A 108 16.36 3.95 -2.43
N PHE A 109 15.97 4.05 -3.69
CA PHE A 109 14.63 3.77 -4.16
C PHE A 109 14.49 2.26 -4.35
N GLU A 110 13.60 1.62 -3.60
CA GLU A 110 13.31 0.21 -3.77
C GLU A 110 12.32 0.03 -4.91
N CYS A 111 12.80 -0.55 -6.01
CA CYS A 111 12.05 -0.73 -7.25
C CYS A 111 12.25 -2.13 -7.82
N GLY A 112 11.21 -2.66 -8.45
CA GLY A 112 11.22 -3.95 -9.12
C GLY A 112 10.70 -5.10 -8.26
N TYR A 113 10.64 -6.29 -8.86
CA TYR A 113 10.17 -7.49 -8.17
C TYR A 113 11.21 -8.01 -7.19
N LYS A 114 10.83 -8.13 -5.92
CA LYS A 114 11.70 -8.63 -4.85
C LYS A 114 11.01 -9.78 -4.10
N LYS A 115 11.79 -10.79 -3.73
CA LYS A 115 11.36 -11.84 -2.80
C LYS A 115 11.43 -11.30 -1.37
N ASN A 116 10.45 -11.62 -0.55
CA ASN A 116 10.54 -11.34 0.87
C ASN A 116 11.59 -12.26 1.52
N LEU A 117 12.37 -11.74 2.47
CA LEU A 117 13.35 -12.52 3.23
C LEU A 117 12.69 -13.59 4.10
N LYS A 118 11.55 -13.25 4.68
CA LYS A 118 10.75 -14.13 5.53
C LYS A 118 9.28 -13.77 5.33
N ASN A 119 8.42 -14.79 5.19
CA ASN A 119 6.99 -14.58 5.07
C ASN A 119 6.20 -15.60 5.90
N ASN A 120 4.97 -15.24 6.21
CA ASN A 120 4.00 -16.13 6.85
C ASN A 120 3.38 -17.04 5.76
N SER A 121 3.68 -18.34 5.80
CA SER A 121 3.21 -19.32 4.82
C SER A 121 1.69 -19.52 4.80
N LYS A 122 0.98 -19.11 5.85
CA LYS A 122 -0.49 -19.11 5.89
C LYS A 122 -1.10 -17.98 5.07
N VAL A 123 -0.36 -16.89 4.87
CA VAL A 123 -0.80 -15.71 4.11
C VAL A 123 -0.23 -15.69 2.69
N PHE A 124 1.03 -16.07 2.55
CA PHE A 124 1.74 -16.03 1.27
C PHE A 124 2.22 -17.43 0.86
N LYS A 125 2.01 -17.77 -0.41
CA LYS A 125 2.67 -18.95 -1.00
C LYS A 125 4.19 -18.74 -1.00
N LYS A 126 4.96 -19.84 -0.88
CA LYS A 126 6.42 -19.81 -0.97
C LYS A 126 6.86 -19.26 -2.35
N ASN A 127 8.01 -18.62 -2.38
CA ASN A 127 8.68 -18.15 -3.61
C ASN A 127 7.91 -17.07 -4.42
N LEU A 128 7.00 -16.32 -3.83
CA LEU A 128 6.42 -15.17 -4.49
C LEU A 128 7.39 -13.98 -4.45
N SER A 129 7.44 -13.26 -5.57
CA SER A 129 8.06 -11.94 -5.65
C SER A 129 6.97 -10.89 -5.79
N PHE A 130 7.15 -9.76 -5.11
CA PHE A 130 6.20 -8.66 -5.13
C PHE A 130 6.87 -7.41 -5.69
N LEU A 131 6.10 -6.58 -6.38
CA LEU A 131 6.59 -5.31 -6.90
C LEU A 131 6.81 -4.33 -5.76
N GLN A 132 8.05 -3.90 -5.58
CA GLN A 132 8.43 -2.78 -4.72
C GLN A 132 8.49 -1.50 -5.56
N PHE A 133 8.00 -0.39 -5.00
CA PHE A 133 8.04 0.91 -5.67
C PHE A 133 7.91 2.03 -4.63
N HIS A 134 8.95 2.20 -3.80
CA HIS A 134 8.93 3.17 -2.70
C HIS A 134 10.32 3.61 -2.26
N THR A 135 10.40 4.81 -1.68
CA THR A 135 11.61 5.38 -1.09
C THR A 135 11.61 5.40 0.42
N GLU A 136 10.44 5.22 1.02
CA GLU A 136 10.24 5.16 2.47
C GLU A 136 9.68 3.80 2.84
N GLY A 137 10.06 3.29 3.99
CA GLY A 137 9.59 2.02 4.51
C GLY A 137 9.19 2.08 5.97
N ILE A 138 8.65 0.98 6.46
CA ILE A 138 8.00 0.83 7.75
C ILE A 138 8.96 0.15 8.72
N SER A 139 9.16 0.74 9.91
CA SER A 139 9.83 0.06 11.02
C SER A 139 8.85 -0.87 11.74
N PHE A 140 9.35 -2.00 12.23
CA PHE A 140 8.55 -2.89 13.07
C PHE A 140 8.22 -2.24 14.43
N ASN A 141 7.05 -2.56 14.96
CA ASN A 141 6.66 -2.20 16.34
C ASN A 141 5.82 -3.31 16.99
N LYS A 142 5.67 -3.23 18.32
CA LYS A 142 4.99 -4.24 19.15
C LYS A 142 3.49 -4.46 18.86
N ASN A 143 2.83 -3.50 18.22
CA ASN A 143 1.41 -3.57 17.89
C ASN A 143 1.14 -4.36 16.60
N MET A 144 2.20 -4.83 15.93
CA MET A 144 2.13 -5.56 14.67
C MET A 144 2.45 -7.04 14.86
N GLU A 145 1.82 -7.86 14.05
CA GLU A 145 2.24 -9.19 13.65
C GLU A 145 2.92 -9.06 12.28
N LEU A 146 4.19 -9.46 12.18
CA LEU A 146 4.94 -9.42 10.94
C LEU A 146 4.48 -10.56 10.02
N LEU A 147 3.97 -10.22 8.84
CA LEU A 147 3.56 -11.19 7.83
C LEU A 147 4.64 -11.42 6.77
N ALA A 148 5.40 -10.38 6.42
CA ALA A 148 6.54 -10.50 5.52
C ALA A 148 7.62 -9.48 5.90
N LYS A 149 8.89 -9.91 5.84
CA LYS A 149 10.07 -9.08 6.05
C LYS A 149 10.71 -8.76 4.70
N GLY A 150 11.02 -7.50 4.46
CA GLY A 150 11.71 -7.02 3.27
C GLY A 150 13.23 -7.14 3.34
N ILE A 151 13.88 -6.84 2.22
CA ILE A 151 15.35 -6.81 2.12
C ILE A 151 15.88 -5.49 2.68
N LEU A 152 15.28 -4.37 2.28
CA LEU A 152 15.74 -3.04 2.62
C LEU A 152 15.09 -2.49 3.89
N TYR A 153 13.87 -2.92 4.18
CA TYR A 153 13.09 -2.49 5.34
C TYR A 153 12.58 -3.68 6.15
N ASP A 154 12.37 -3.47 7.44
CA ASP A 154 11.96 -4.56 8.34
C ASP A 154 10.59 -5.12 8.05
N VAL A 155 9.69 -4.29 7.50
CA VAL A 155 8.28 -4.65 7.31
C VAL A 155 7.86 -4.47 5.87
N ASP A 156 7.63 -5.59 5.19
CA ASP A 156 7.01 -5.63 3.87
C ASP A 156 5.50 -5.88 3.96
N SER A 157 5.08 -6.64 4.96
CA SER A 157 3.65 -6.83 5.22
C SER A 157 3.41 -7.11 6.71
N PHE A 158 2.29 -6.62 7.19
CA PHE A 158 1.90 -6.77 8.59
C PHE A 158 0.39 -6.89 8.76
N LYS A 159 0.00 -7.41 9.92
CA LYS A 159 -1.34 -7.33 10.48
C LYS A 159 -1.28 -6.57 11.80
N ILE A 160 -2.25 -5.72 12.09
CA ILE A 160 -2.38 -5.13 13.42
C ILE A 160 -2.95 -6.18 14.37
N LYS A 161 -2.27 -6.39 15.52
CA LYS A 161 -2.71 -7.35 16.54
C LYS A 161 -4.15 -7.08 16.97
N ASN A 162 -4.94 -8.14 17.07
CA ASN A 162 -6.35 -8.09 17.48
C ASN A 162 -7.27 -7.20 16.60
N LYS A 163 -6.86 -6.93 15.35
CA LYS A 163 -7.63 -6.15 14.38
C LYS A 163 -7.63 -6.83 13.01
N ASN A 164 -8.70 -6.61 12.23
CA ASN A 164 -8.75 -6.97 10.81
C ASN A 164 -8.14 -5.86 9.94
N ILE A 165 -6.89 -5.49 10.24
CA ILE A 165 -6.17 -4.41 9.56
C ILE A 165 -4.85 -4.98 9.05
N TYR A 166 -4.66 -4.91 7.72
CA TYR A 166 -3.50 -5.44 7.02
C TYR A 166 -2.79 -4.34 6.26
N GLY A 167 -1.47 -4.41 6.21
CA GLY A 167 -0.64 -3.51 5.42
C GLY A 167 0.34 -4.28 4.53
N PHE A 168 0.47 -3.82 3.29
CA PHE A 168 1.41 -4.32 2.29
C PHE A 168 2.25 -3.15 1.81
N GLN A 169 3.57 -3.16 2.07
CA GLN A 169 4.47 -2.12 1.57
C GLN A 169 4.65 -2.24 0.06
N PHE A 170 4.64 -3.45 -0.45
CA PHE A 170 4.67 -3.77 -1.87
C PHE A 170 3.30 -3.61 -2.54
N HIS A 171 3.27 -3.75 -3.87
CA HIS A 171 2.09 -3.58 -4.72
C HIS A 171 1.58 -4.93 -5.25
N PRO A 172 0.68 -5.63 -4.55
CA PRO A 172 0.10 -6.89 -5.02
C PRO A 172 -1.00 -6.66 -6.07
N GLU A 173 -1.48 -5.42 -6.21
CA GLU A 173 -2.63 -5.04 -7.02
C GLU A 173 -2.28 -4.67 -8.46
N VAL A 174 -1.00 -4.44 -8.77
CA VAL A 174 -0.62 -3.87 -10.06
C VAL A 174 -0.63 -4.90 -11.20
N THR A 175 -1.05 -4.45 -12.37
CA THR A 175 -1.01 -5.20 -13.62
C THR A 175 0.24 -4.87 -14.44
N ALA A 176 0.56 -5.71 -15.44
CA ALA A 176 1.64 -5.42 -16.39
C ALA A 176 1.42 -4.06 -17.11
N HIS A 177 0.18 -3.69 -17.40
CA HIS A 177 -0.16 -2.39 -17.98
C HIS A 177 0.22 -1.23 -17.05
N THR A 178 -0.11 -1.35 -15.77
CA THR A 178 0.23 -0.33 -14.77
C THR A 178 1.74 -0.21 -14.57
N ILE A 179 2.46 -1.35 -14.56
CA ILE A 179 3.92 -1.35 -14.46
C ILE A 179 4.53 -0.60 -15.64
N LYS A 180 4.05 -0.83 -16.87
CA LYS A 180 4.51 -0.09 -18.06
C LYS A 180 4.29 1.41 -17.90
N ARG A 181 3.09 1.84 -17.50
CA ARG A 181 2.78 3.26 -17.24
C ARG A 181 3.71 3.86 -16.17
N TRP A 182 3.95 3.16 -15.08
CA TRP A 182 4.86 3.63 -14.02
C TRP A 182 6.30 3.70 -14.51
N HIS A 183 6.75 2.72 -15.30
CA HIS A 183 8.06 2.74 -15.93
C HIS A 183 8.25 3.98 -16.81
N ASP A 184 7.27 4.33 -17.63
CA ASP A 184 7.32 5.50 -18.50
C ASP A 184 7.41 6.81 -17.68
N ILE A 185 6.65 6.90 -16.57
CA ILE A 185 6.74 8.03 -15.63
C ILE A 185 8.12 8.11 -14.98
N VAL A 186 8.67 6.98 -14.52
CA VAL A 186 10.00 6.91 -13.90
C VAL A 186 11.09 7.25 -14.90
N LYS A 187 11.00 6.74 -16.14
CA LYS A 187 11.93 7.05 -17.23
C LYS A 187 12.04 8.55 -17.47
N ILE A 188 10.92 9.24 -17.47
CA ILE A 188 10.87 10.70 -17.67
C ILE A 188 11.46 11.44 -16.47
N LYS A 189 11.15 11.03 -15.24
CA LYS A 189 11.53 11.75 -14.02
C LYS A 189 12.88 11.36 -13.42
N TYR A 190 13.28 10.10 -13.63
CA TYR A 190 14.45 9.49 -12.99
C TYR A 190 15.19 8.56 -13.97
N PRO A 191 15.77 9.12 -15.05
CA PRO A 191 16.39 8.30 -16.11
C PRO A 191 17.49 7.36 -15.60
N CYS A 192 18.16 7.72 -14.51
CA CYS A 192 19.23 6.91 -13.90
C CYS A 192 18.73 5.65 -13.19
N LEU A 193 17.44 5.54 -12.85
CA LEU A 193 16.90 4.36 -12.14
C LEU A 193 16.64 3.16 -13.06
N LEU A 194 16.68 3.35 -14.36
CA LEU A 194 16.44 2.29 -15.35
C LEU A 194 17.56 1.25 -15.41
N TYR A 195 18.77 1.63 -15.02
CA TYR A 195 19.95 0.75 -15.06
C TYR A 195 19.99 -0.29 -13.94
N THR A 196 19.08 -0.21 -12.96
CA THR A 196 19.03 -1.16 -11.83
C THR A 196 17.93 -2.21 -11.94
N SER A 197 17.10 -2.18 -12.99
CA SER A 197 16.16 -3.26 -13.29
C SER A 197 16.89 -4.42 -13.95
N PRO A 198 16.78 -5.68 -13.43
CA PRO A 198 17.33 -6.83 -14.15
C PRO A 198 16.75 -6.87 -15.56
N SER A 199 17.62 -6.96 -16.55
CA SER A 199 17.22 -7.19 -17.94
C SER A 199 16.37 -8.45 -18.04
N PRO A 200 15.41 -8.55 -18.98
CA PRO A 200 14.76 -9.83 -19.26
C PRO A 200 15.72 -11.00 -19.48
N ARG A 201 16.94 -10.73 -19.95
CA ARG A 201 18.02 -11.72 -20.15
C ARG A 201 18.64 -12.24 -18.83
N ASP A 202 18.47 -11.53 -17.72
CA ASP A 202 19.00 -11.95 -16.40
C ASP A 202 18.07 -12.94 -15.69
N ARG A 203 16.93 -13.30 -16.30
CA ARG A 203 15.94 -14.26 -15.77
C ARG A 203 16.15 -15.70 -16.24
N GLU A 204 17.08 -15.92 -17.16
CA GLU A 204 17.35 -17.25 -17.78
C GLU A 204 18.66 -17.89 -17.29
N LYS A 205 19.21 -17.43 -16.15
CA LYS A 205 20.37 -18.07 -15.51
C LYS A 205 20.05 -18.55 -14.12
#